data_d20382962ec40a6d73113d31b6b8f5a2
#
_entry.id   d20382962ec40a6d73113d31b6b8f5a2
#
_cell.length_a   1.000
_cell.length_b   1.000
_cell.length_c   1.000
_cell.angle_alpha   90.00
_cell.angle_beta   90.00
_cell.angle_gamma   90.00
#
_symmetry.space_group_name_H-M   'P 1'
#
loop_
_entity.id
_entity.type
_entity.pdbx_description
1 polymer ?
#
loop_
_entity_poly.entity_id
_entity_poly.type
_entity_poly.pdbx_seq_one_letter_code
_entity_poly.pdbx_strand_id
1 'polypeptide(L)'
;MSIGRRLTASFAGIALTALAACDGVTGVGSRVEPALIIFYRDSSTIVAPDTVSRGEAFTVRIKTFGGGCTREAVRADVAIAGTLAEIRPFNRTQNANACTADLLFLYHTVQVRFDVGGRTVLRVMGEQRGASTGGTNGPALVERAIVVR
;
A
#
# COMPACT_ATOMS: atom_id res chain seq x y z
N MET A 1 5.46 56.53 -57.78
CA MET A 1 4.31 55.59 -57.91
C MET A 1 4.82 54.25 -57.36
N SER A 2 4.45 53.88 -56.17
CA SER A 2 4.75 52.57 -55.59
C SER A 2 3.59 52.15 -54.72
N ILE A 3 2.93 51.07 -55.12
CA ILE A 3 1.71 50.56 -54.53
C ILE A 3 2.08 49.50 -53.49
N GLY A 4 1.90 49.84 -52.23
CA GLY A 4 2.11 48.91 -51.12
C GLY A 4 0.92 47.97 -50.96
N ARG A 5 1.12 46.68 -51.15
CA ARG A 5 0.18 45.60 -50.91
C ARG A 5 0.21 45.20 -49.43
N ARG A 6 -0.86 45.45 -48.68
CA ARG A 6 -1.02 44.94 -47.34
C ARG A 6 -1.57 43.50 -47.37
N LEU A 7 -0.78 42.54 -46.87
CA LEU A 7 -1.22 41.17 -46.62
C LEU A 7 -1.85 41.10 -45.22
N THR A 8 -3.15 40.87 -45.19
CA THR A 8 -3.89 40.53 -43.96
C THR A 8 -3.82 39.02 -43.74
N ALA A 9 -3.08 38.62 -42.72
CA ALA A 9 -3.02 37.23 -42.27
C ALA A 9 -4.20 36.99 -41.31
N SER A 10 -5.16 36.17 -41.77
CA SER A 10 -6.27 35.68 -40.93
C SER A 10 -5.77 34.49 -40.10
N PHE A 11 -5.67 34.67 -38.80
CA PHE A 11 -5.48 33.57 -37.84
C PHE A 11 -6.83 32.87 -37.60
N ALA A 12 -6.97 31.67 -38.15
CA ALA A 12 -8.06 30.76 -37.79
C ALA A 12 -7.71 30.11 -36.44
N GLY A 13 -8.39 30.56 -35.39
CA GLY A 13 -8.29 29.95 -34.06
C GLY A 13 -8.96 28.58 -34.04
N ILE A 14 -8.17 27.51 -33.85
CA ILE A 14 -8.67 26.18 -33.58
C ILE A 14 -9.00 26.12 -32.08
N ALA A 15 -10.29 26.17 -31.74
CA ALA A 15 -10.77 25.91 -30.40
C ALA A 15 -10.68 24.40 -30.12
N LEU A 16 -9.66 23.97 -29.36
CA LEU A 16 -9.61 22.65 -28.79
C LEU A 16 -10.64 22.58 -27.65
N THR A 17 -11.80 21.98 -27.92
CA THR A 17 -12.72 21.54 -26.87
C THR A 17 -12.15 20.33 -26.20
N ALA A 18 -11.55 20.52 -25.00
CA ALA A 18 -11.19 19.44 -24.10
C ALA A 18 -12.50 18.81 -23.59
N LEU A 19 -12.84 17.64 -24.13
CA LEU A 19 -13.84 16.75 -23.57
C LEU A 19 -13.26 16.21 -22.24
N ALA A 20 -13.62 16.86 -21.15
CA ALA A 20 -13.46 16.27 -19.83
C ALA A 20 -14.39 15.05 -19.77
N ALA A 21 -13.84 13.86 -20.03
CA ALA A 21 -14.47 12.61 -19.70
C ALA A 21 -14.58 12.54 -18.19
N CYS A 22 -15.72 12.97 -17.65
CA CYS A 22 -16.14 12.57 -16.32
C CYS A 22 -16.39 11.06 -16.40
N ASP A 23 -15.42 10.24 -16.03
CA ASP A 23 -15.68 8.86 -15.68
C ASP A 23 -16.70 8.88 -14.56
N GLY A 24 -17.95 8.63 -14.94
CA GLY A 24 -19.05 8.46 -14.02
C GLY A 24 -18.76 7.22 -13.17
N VAL A 25 -18.17 7.43 -12.00
CA VAL A 25 -17.99 6.41 -10.99
C VAL A 25 -19.35 6.04 -10.43
N THR A 26 -20.10 5.22 -11.16
CA THR A 26 -21.23 4.45 -10.65
C THR A 26 -20.73 3.13 -10.07
N GLY A 27 -19.67 3.17 -9.26
CA GLY A 27 -19.15 2.02 -8.54
C GLY A 27 -19.26 2.27 -7.05
N VAL A 28 -19.65 1.26 -6.31
CA VAL A 28 -19.46 1.21 -4.85
C VAL A 28 -18.04 1.68 -4.59
N GLY A 29 -17.87 2.88 -4.04
CA GLY A 29 -16.56 3.46 -3.83
C GLY A 29 -15.69 2.51 -3.00
N SER A 30 -14.42 2.38 -3.32
CA SER A 30 -13.47 1.64 -2.51
C SER A 30 -12.37 2.57 -2.02
N ARG A 31 -11.80 2.26 -0.85
CA ARG A 31 -10.66 2.98 -0.30
C ARG A 31 -9.51 2.01 -0.03
N VAL A 32 -8.29 2.51 -0.18
CA VAL A 32 -7.07 1.79 0.19
C VAL A 32 -6.57 2.37 1.50
N GLU A 33 -6.42 1.53 2.51
CA GLU A 33 -6.10 1.91 3.87
C GLU A 33 -5.00 1.03 4.46
N PRO A 34 -4.26 1.48 5.49
CA PRO A 34 -3.28 0.63 6.16
C PRO A 34 -3.93 -0.68 6.61
N ALA A 35 -3.22 -1.78 6.40
CA ALA A 35 -3.75 -3.09 6.72
C ALA A 35 -3.84 -3.31 8.24
N LEU A 36 -4.85 -4.07 8.65
CA LEU A 36 -4.99 -4.53 10.02
C LEU A 36 -3.95 -5.62 10.30
N ILE A 37 -2.98 -5.34 11.17
CA ILE A 37 -1.87 -6.26 11.51
C ILE A 37 -2.02 -6.89 12.89
N ILE A 38 -2.88 -6.35 13.75
CA ILE A 38 -3.24 -6.94 15.04
C ILE A 38 -4.76 -6.97 15.18
N PHE A 39 -5.32 -8.16 15.43
CA PHE A 39 -6.74 -8.38 15.60
C PHE A 39 -7.01 -9.20 16.87
N TYR A 40 -7.68 -8.62 17.84
CA TYR A 40 -8.00 -9.27 19.14
C TYR A 40 -6.81 -9.98 19.81
N ARG A 41 -5.64 -9.34 19.85
CA ARG A 41 -4.35 -9.84 20.36
C ARG A 41 -3.58 -10.77 19.40
N ASP A 42 -4.17 -11.21 18.29
CA ASP A 42 -3.43 -11.95 17.27
C ASP A 42 -2.60 -10.97 16.43
N SER A 43 -1.33 -11.25 16.30
CA SER A 43 -0.41 -10.46 15.47
C SER A 43 -0.28 -11.05 14.08
N SER A 44 0.01 -10.20 13.12
CA SER A 44 0.41 -10.62 11.78
C SER A 44 1.68 -11.47 11.83
N THR A 45 1.73 -12.48 10.96
CA THR A 45 2.91 -13.32 10.80
C THR A 45 3.79 -12.74 9.70
N ILE A 46 5.07 -12.50 10.02
CA ILE A 46 6.11 -12.14 9.06
C ILE A 46 6.87 -13.41 8.73
N VAL A 47 6.74 -13.88 7.48
CA VAL A 47 7.48 -15.04 6.98
C VAL A 47 8.64 -14.56 6.12
N ALA A 48 9.85 -14.87 6.54
CA ALA A 48 11.09 -14.53 5.86
C ALA A 48 12.17 -15.57 6.23
N PRO A 49 13.25 -15.73 5.45
CA PRO A 49 14.40 -16.52 5.88
C PRO A 49 15.01 -15.97 7.18
N ASP A 50 15.51 -16.84 8.06
CA ASP A 50 16.23 -16.41 9.29
C ASP A 50 17.61 -15.83 8.99
N THR A 51 18.20 -16.25 7.87
CA THR A 51 19.51 -15.77 7.39
C THR A 51 19.43 -15.51 5.89
N VAL A 52 20.02 -14.39 5.46
CA VAL A 52 20.08 -13.96 4.05
C VAL A 52 21.49 -13.46 3.72
N SER A 53 21.85 -13.46 2.43
CA SER A 53 23.13 -12.89 1.97
C SER A 53 23.02 -11.37 1.85
N ARG A 54 24.10 -10.68 2.20
CA ARG A 54 24.21 -9.24 2.01
C ARG A 54 24.15 -8.89 0.52
N GLY A 55 23.36 -7.89 0.19
CA GLY A 55 23.18 -7.42 -1.18
C GLY A 55 22.25 -8.27 -2.04
N GLU A 56 21.76 -9.40 -1.55
CA GLU A 56 20.76 -10.22 -2.25
C GLU A 56 19.34 -9.85 -1.82
N ALA A 57 18.44 -9.82 -2.81
CA ALA A 57 17.01 -9.62 -2.54
C ALA A 57 16.38 -10.93 -2.07
N PHE A 58 15.54 -10.84 -1.05
CA PHE A 58 14.79 -11.97 -0.54
C PHE A 58 13.32 -11.62 -0.36
N THR A 59 12.47 -12.63 -0.38
CA THR A 59 11.03 -12.47 -0.27
C THR A 59 10.60 -12.43 1.20
N VAL A 60 9.81 -11.41 1.53
CA VAL A 60 9.08 -11.32 2.80
C VAL A 60 7.59 -11.42 2.51
N ARG A 61 6.92 -12.34 3.20
CA ARG A 61 5.48 -12.51 3.13
C ARG A 61 4.85 -12.12 4.45
N ILE A 62 3.83 -11.28 4.40
CA ILE A 62 3.14 -10.73 5.57
C ILE A 62 1.68 -11.18 5.50
N LYS A 63 1.20 -11.83 6.56
CA LYS A 63 -0.22 -12.10 6.76
C LYS A 63 -0.85 -10.90 7.44
N THR A 64 -1.95 -10.38 6.93
CA THR A 64 -2.78 -9.33 7.53
C THR A 64 -4.20 -9.81 7.70
N PHE A 65 -5.00 -9.05 8.44
CA PHE A 65 -6.39 -9.41 8.70
C PHE A 65 -7.31 -8.58 7.81
N GLY A 66 -8.30 -9.25 7.24
CA GLY A 66 -9.39 -8.69 6.48
C GLY A 66 -10.71 -9.33 6.88
N GLY A 67 -11.73 -9.13 6.09
CA GLY A 67 -13.09 -9.64 6.30
C GLY A 67 -14.12 -8.53 6.15
N GLY A 68 -15.36 -8.87 6.14
CA GLY A 68 -16.40 -7.90 5.86
C GLY A 68 -16.23 -7.30 4.47
N CYS A 69 -16.02 -6.01 4.42
CA CYS A 69 -15.76 -5.25 3.18
C CYS A 69 -14.27 -5.16 2.81
N THR A 70 -13.34 -5.60 3.66
CA THR A 70 -11.89 -5.57 3.40
C THR A 70 -11.44 -6.93 2.89
N ARG A 71 -11.30 -7.09 1.58
CA ARG A 71 -11.13 -8.40 0.95
C ARG A 71 -9.94 -8.53 0.02
N GLU A 72 -9.13 -7.49 -0.14
CA GLU A 72 -8.02 -7.49 -1.10
C GLU A 72 -6.75 -6.89 -0.49
N ALA A 73 -5.64 -7.62 -0.61
CA ALA A 73 -4.29 -7.10 -0.40
C ALA A 73 -3.88 -6.32 -1.66
N VAL A 74 -3.60 -5.02 -1.54
CA VAL A 74 -3.33 -4.16 -2.72
C VAL A 74 -1.84 -4.00 -2.94
N ARG A 75 -1.12 -3.51 -1.93
CA ARG A 75 0.31 -3.24 -2.01
C ARG A 75 0.93 -3.25 -0.61
N ALA A 76 2.25 -3.28 -0.58
CA ALA A 76 3.00 -2.95 0.62
C ALA A 76 4.18 -2.04 0.24
N ASP A 77 4.29 -0.91 0.91
CA ASP A 77 5.38 0.03 0.73
C ASP A 77 6.56 -0.41 1.60
N VAL A 78 7.79 -0.35 1.07
CA VAL A 78 9.00 -0.77 1.77
C VAL A 78 9.98 0.40 1.82
N ALA A 79 10.47 0.73 3.02
CA ALA A 79 11.54 1.67 3.25
C ALA A 79 12.67 1.00 4.03
N ILE A 80 13.90 1.12 3.55
CA ILE A 80 15.08 0.49 4.16
C ILE A 80 16.05 1.56 4.62
N ALA A 81 16.43 1.50 5.89
CA ALA A 81 17.41 2.39 6.51
C ALA A 81 18.39 1.56 7.33
N GLY A 82 19.61 1.34 6.79
CA GLY A 82 20.64 0.56 7.45
C GLY A 82 20.17 -0.87 7.74
N THR A 83 19.99 -1.19 9.02
CA THR A 83 19.58 -2.52 9.49
C THR A 83 18.08 -2.67 9.72
N LEU A 84 17.28 -1.67 9.34
CA LEU A 84 15.83 -1.66 9.50
C LEU A 84 15.13 -1.63 8.15
N ALA A 85 14.20 -2.54 7.92
CA ALA A 85 13.23 -2.47 6.83
C ALA A 85 11.82 -2.24 7.41
N GLU A 86 11.24 -1.08 7.13
CA GLU A 86 9.86 -0.77 7.45
C GLU A 86 8.96 -1.15 6.29
N ILE A 87 7.91 -1.94 6.57
CA ILE A 87 6.98 -2.45 5.59
C ILE A 87 5.57 -2.01 6.01
N ARG A 88 4.85 -1.34 5.10
CA ARG A 88 3.49 -0.85 5.33
C ARG A 88 2.53 -1.51 4.34
N PRO A 89 1.83 -2.58 4.74
CA PRO A 89 0.83 -3.22 3.90
C PRO A 89 -0.47 -2.40 3.84
N PHE A 90 -1.14 -2.43 2.69
CA PHE A 90 -2.39 -1.73 2.44
C PHE A 90 -3.44 -2.67 1.85
N ASN A 91 -4.62 -2.66 2.43
CA ASN A 91 -5.77 -3.41 1.97
C ASN A 91 -6.80 -2.50 1.30
N ARG A 92 -7.63 -3.09 0.43
CA ARG A 92 -8.79 -2.41 -0.14
C ARG A 92 -10.05 -2.77 0.63
N THR A 93 -10.76 -1.74 1.06
CA THR A 93 -12.08 -1.83 1.68
C THR A 93 -13.11 -1.25 0.71
N GLN A 94 -14.16 -2.00 0.44
CA GLN A 94 -15.28 -1.56 -0.38
C GLN A 94 -16.28 -0.77 0.48
N ASN A 95 -16.80 0.32 -0.04
CA ASN A 95 -17.89 1.05 0.59
C ASN A 95 -19.22 0.36 0.22
N ALA A 96 -19.59 -0.66 0.97
CA ALA A 96 -20.85 -1.36 0.79
C ALA A 96 -21.80 -1.06 1.95
N ASN A 97 -23.11 -1.06 1.68
CA ASN A 97 -24.13 -0.86 2.72
C ASN A 97 -24.21 -2.02 3.72
N ALA A 98 -23.74 -3.19 3.33
CA ALA A 98 -23.64 -4.36 4.18
C ALA A 98 -22.34 -5.12 3.89
N CYS A 99 -21.67 -5.55 4.94
CA CYS A 99 -20.47 -6.37 4.88
C CYS A 99 -20.72 -7.70 5.62
N THR A 100 -20.09 -8.77 5.15
CA THR A 100 -20.16 -10.06 5.82
C THR A 100 -19.45 -10.02 7.19
N ALA A 101 -19.90 -10.80 8.15
CA ALA A 101 -19.25 -10.91 9.46
C ALA A 101 -18.27 -12.09 9.47
N ASP A 102 -17.26 -12.03 8.57
CA ASP A 102 -16.22 -13.07 8.44
C ASP A 102 -14.83 -12.51 8.76
N LEU A 103 -13.92 -13.38 9.11
CA LEU A 103 -12.50 -13.10 9.22
C LEU A 103 -11.78 -13.71 8.00
N LEU A 104 -10.96 -12.89 7.34
CA LEU A 104 -10.17 -13.30 6.19
C LEU A 104 -8.70 -12.98 6.43
N PHE A 105 -7.81 -13.88 6.01
CA PHE A 105 -6.37 -13.60 5.98
C PHE A 105 -5.97 -13.13 4.59
N LEU A 106 -5.30 -11.98 4.55
CA LEU A 106 -4.75 -11.40 3.33
C LEU A 106 -3.22 -11.47 3.38
N TYR A 107 -2.60 -11.63 2.22
CA TYR A 107 -1.16 -11.84 2.12
C TYR A 107 -0.52 -10.81 1.22
N HIS A 108 0.50 -10.14 1.75
CA HIS A 108 1.36 -9.22 1.01
C HIS A 108 2.72 -9.89 0.82
N THR A 109 3.29 -9.74 -0.37
CA THR A 109 4.61 -10.24 -0.71
C THR A 109 5.47 -9.09 -1.20
N VAL A 110 6.62 -8.88 -0.58
CA VAL A 110 7.58 -7.84 -0.95
C VAL A 110 8.99 -8.40 -1.08
N GLN A 111 9.84 -7.71 -1.84
CA GLN A 111 11.27 -7.96 -1.92
C GLN A 111 11.99 -6.99 -1.01
N VAL A 112 12.90 -7.51 -0.20
CA VAL A 112 13.76 -6.72 0.70
C VAL A 112 15.20 -7.07 0.40
N ARG A 113 16.09 -6.07 0.46
CA ARG A 113 17.52 -6.25 0.28
C ARG A 113 18.26 -5.39 1.31
N PHE A 114 19.16 -5.98 2.05
CA PHE A 114 20.04 -5.26 2.96
C PHE A 114 21.47 -5.20 2.40
N ASP A 115 22.05 -4.01 2.37
CA ASP A 115 23.43 -3.80 1.96
C ASP A 115 24.44 -3.78 3.15
N VAL A 116 23.94 -3.99 4.37
CA VAL A 116 24.71 -4.06 5.61
C VAL A 116 24.56 -5.44 6.24
N GLY A 117 25.66 -6.00 6.78
CA GLY A 117 25.63 -7.27 7.48
C GLY A 117 25.27 -7.12 8.96
N GLY A 118 24.94 -8.24 9.59
CA GLY A 118 24.63 -8.34 11.00
C GLY A 118 23.15 -8.60 11.29
N ARG A 119 22.74 -8.33 12.53
CA ARG A 119 21.33 -8.46 12.93
C ARG A 119 20.52 -7.30 12.37
N THR A 120 19.48 -7.61 11.62
CA THR A 120 18.55 -6.64 11.00
C THR A 120 17.13 -6.92 11.47
N VAL A 121 16.25 -5.92 11.30
CA VAL A 121 14.85 -5.99 11.74
C VAL A 121 13.93 -5.72 10.56
N LEU A 122 12.97 -6.62 10.37
CA LEU A 122 11.79 -6.40 9.54
C LEU A 122 10.69 -5.86 10.47
N ARG A 123 10.21 -4.66 10.21
CA ARG A 123 9.15 -4.00 10.96
C ARG A 123 7.95 -3.81 10.08
N VAL A 124 6.82 -4.41 10.46
CA VAL A 124 5.54 -4.22 9.78
C VAL A 124 4.72 -3.21 10.56
N MET A 125 4.28 -2.15 9.89
CA MET A 125 3.48 -1.08 10.46
C MET A 125 2.09 -1.08 9.83
N GLY A 126 1.06 -0.97 10.65
CA GLY A 126 -0.33 -0.97 10.19
C GLY A 126 -1.27 -0.57 11.32
N GLU A 127 -2.47 -1.10 11.27
CA GLU A 127 -3.52 -0.82 12.26
C GLU A 127 -3.70 -2.00 13.21
N GLN A 128 -4.22 -1.71 14.40
CA GLN A 128 -4.74 -2.70 15.33
C GLN A 128 -6.24 -2.48 15.59
N ARG A 129 -6.94 -3.58 15.79
CA ARG A 129 -8.30 -3.56 16.32
C ARG A 129 -8.30 -4.25 17.67
N GLY A 130 -8.65 -3.50 18.70
CA GLY A 130 -8.71 -4.01 20.07
C GLY A 130 -9.79 -5.04 20.28
N ALA A 131 -9.63 -5.83 21.34
CA ALA A 131 -10.71 -6.68 21.82
C ALA A 131 -11.86 -5.81 22.35
N SER A 132 -13.08 -6.33 22.29
CA SER A 132 -14.31 -5.70 22.80
C SER A 132 -14.26 -5.31 24.29
N THR A 133 -13.23 -5.72 25.01
CA THR A 133 -13.02 -5.50 26.45
C THR A 133 -11.90 -4.52 26.77
N GLY A 134 -11.80 -3.42 25.98
CA GLY A 134 -10.88 -2.32 26.33
C GLY A 134 -9.60 -2.20 25.48
N GLY A 135 -9.49 -2.95 24.39
CA GLY A 135 -8.41 -2.71 23.42
C GLY A 135 -8.67 -1.45 22.59
N THR A 136 -7.66 -0.62 22.42
CA THR A 136 -7.72 0.57 21.56
C THR A 136 -7.53 0.20 20.11
N ASN A 137 -8.31 0.82 19.22
CA ASN A 137 -7.99 0.84 17.79
C ASN A 137 -6.92 1.90 17.55
N GLY A 138 -6.03 1.66 16.61
CA GLY A 138 -5.00 2.65 16.27
C GLY A 138 -3.78 2.03 15.57
N PRO A 139 -2.70 2.81 15.43
CA PRO A 139 -1.48 2.32 14.81
C PRO A 139 -0.83 1.22 15.64
N ALA A 140 -0.22 0.27 14.95
CA ALA A 140 0.45 -0.87 15.55
C ALA A 140 1.71 -1.26 14.77
N LEU A 141 2.57 -2.04 15.39
CA LEU A 141 3.75 -2.60 14.76
C LEU A 141 4.00 -4.05 15.18
N VAL A 142 4.59 -4.83 14.27
CA VAL A 142 5.07 -6.19 14.51
C VAL A 142 6.48 -6.30 13.95
N GLU A 143 7.39 -6.94 14.69
CA GLU A 143 8.81 -7.04 14.30
C GLU A 143 9.27 -8.49 14.20
N ARG A 144 10.24 -8.72 13.33
CA ARG A 144 11.01 -9.96 13.21
C ARG A 144 12.47 -9.63 12.96
N ALA A 145 13.36 -10.22 13.77
CA ALA A 145 14.80 -10.14 13.54
C ALA A 145 15.25 -11.24 12.57
N ILE A 146 16.20 -10.91 11.69
CA ILE A 146 16.91 -11.83 10.80
C ILE A 146 18.43 -11.53 10.83
N VAL A 147 19.23 -12.41 10.27
CA VAL A 147 20.69 -12.25 10.18
C VAL A 147 21.10 -12.09 8.72
N VAL A 148 21.87 -11.04 8.41
CA VAL A 148 22.48 -10.78 7.10
C VAL A 148 23.97 -11.14 7.18
N ARG A 149 24.43 -12.02 6.30
CA ARG A 149 25.81 -12.51 6.20
C ARG A 149 26.52 -12.04 4.94
#